data_bd72e0064f3f75140a0e089e688938e5
#
_entry.id   bd72e0064f3f75140a0e089e688938e5
#
_cell.length_a   1.000
_cell.length_b   1.000
_cell.length_c   1.000
_cell.angle_alpha   90.00
_cell.angle_beta   90.00
_cell.angle_gamma   90.00
#
_symmetry.space_group_name_H-M   'P 1'
#
loop_
_entity.id
_entity.type
_entity.pdbx_description
1 polymer ?
#
loop_
_entity_poly.entity_id
_entity_poly.type
_entity_poly.pdbx_seq_one_letter_code
_entity_poly.pdbx_strand_id
1 'polypeptide(L)'
;NNRLRELKKTIKKDGELSFLTTSDKTGKRAYRRSVTLLMQKAVYNLWGREHIGVYVRYAIGQGYYCELMKDGESCKITETMIGALKKEMYRLVMADLPIEKYSMNTDEAVALFHELGMKDKEKLFRYRRSSRVNIYELDHYKDYFYGFMVPSTGYLRYYDVTAYQDGFVLLFPGKEAKKVSEFVPSDKLFFTLKRSRDWGKLQQIDTIGALNDAIAAGKTQEMILTQEALFEERIGALAEMIVKEEGKKFIMIAGP
;
A
#
# COMPACT_ATOMS: atom_id res chain seq x y z
N ASN A 1 7.96 8.49 29.68
CA ASN A 1 8.63 7.79 28.57
C ASN A 1 7.70 7.41 27.41
N ASN A 2 6.64 8.12 27.13
CA ASN A 2 5.70 8.03 25.99
C ASN A 2 6.00 6.90 24.98
N ARG A 3 5.81 5.64 25.41
CA ARG A 3 6.04 4.47 24.54
C ARG A 3 4.74 3.94 24.01
N LEU A 4 4.61 3.90 22.70
CA LEU A 4 3.50 3.23 22.03
C LEU A 4 3.53 1.73 22.32
N ARG A 5 2.34 1.16 22.58
CA ARG A 5 2.13 -0.25 22.81
C ARG A 5 0.91 -0.74 22.01
N GLU A 6 0.94 -1.97 21.60
CA GLU A 6 -0.25 -2.65 21.07
C GLU A 6 -1.20 -3.02 22.19
N LEU A 7 -2.50 -3.01 21.93
CA LEU A 7 -3.53 -3.29 22.92
C LEU A 7 -3.42 -4.71 23.54
N LYS A 8 -2.78 -5.65 22.85
CA LYS A 8 -2.47 -7.00 23.36
C LYS A 8 -1.30 -7.03 24.37
N LYS A 9 -0.55 -5.92 24.51
CA LYS A 9 0.65 -5.92 25.35
C LYS A 9 0.31 -5.79 26.82
N THR A 10 0.72 -6.78 27.63
CA THR A 10 0.58 -6.73 29.08
C THR A 10 1.36 -5.57 29.68
N ILE A 11 0.71 -4.79 30.54
CA ILE A 11 1.32 -3.73 31.32
C ILE A 11 1.94 -4.36 32.57
N LYS A 12 3.24 -4.14 32.77
CA LYS A 12 4.01 -4.76 33.88
C LYS A 12 4.48 -3.76 34.93
N LYS A 13 4.20 -2.47 34.75
CA LYS A 13 4.64 -1.38 35.65
C LYS A 13 3.54 -0.36 35.74
N ASP A 14 3.49 0.33 36.89
CA ASP A 14 2.60 1.46 37.09
C ASP A 14 2.94 2.60 36.13
N GLY A 15 1.93 3.33 35.71
CA GLY A 15 2.09 4.45 34.79
C GLY A 15 0.75 5.04 34.35
N GLU A 16 0.83 6.17 33.68
CA GLU A 16 -0.31 6.78 33.03
C GLU A 16 -0.55 6.14 31.67
N LEU A 17 -1.79 5.78 31.38
CA LEU A 17 -2.22 5.16 30.14
C LEU A 17 -3.18 6.09 29.39
N SER A 18 -2.85 6.40 28.14
CA SER A 18 -3.77 7.07 27.22
C SER A 18 -4.01 6.20 25.98
N PHE A 19 -5.28 6.15 25.52
CA PHE A 19 -5.65 5.42 24.33
C PHE A 19 -5.58 6.32 23.09
N LEU A 20 -4.89 5.82 22.05
CA LEU A 20 -4.87 6.47 20.74
C LEU A 20 -6.00 5.91 19.89
N THR A 21 -6.76 6.81 19.29
CA THR A 21 -7.90 6.49 18.42
C THR A 21 -7.57 6.78 16.95
N THR A 22 -8.52 6.57 16.05
CA THR A 22 -8.42 6.96 14.64
C THR A 22 -8.39 8.48 14.43
N SER A 23 -8.70 9.29 15.44
CA SER A 23 -8.48 10.74 15.42
C SER A 23 -7.00 11.11 15.50
N ASP A 24 -6.19 10.25 16.13
CA ASP A 24 -4.75 10.42 16.23
C ASP A 24 -4.02 9.93 14.98
N LYS A 25 -2.96 10.63 14.58
CA LYS A 25 -2.14 10.25 13.41
C LYS A 25 -1.64 8.79 13.47
N THR A 26 -1.21 8.35 14.66
CA THR A 26 -0.71 6.99 14.87
C THR A 26 -1.83 5.95 14.83
N GLY A 27 -2.94 6.20 15.50
CA GLY A 27 -4.12 5.34 15.47
C GLY A 27 -4.70 5.20 14.05
N LYS A 28 -4.81 6.32 13.32
CA LYS A 28 -5.22 6.33 11.91
C LYS A 28 -4.30 5.47 11.02
N ARG A 29 -2.99 5.53 11.23
CA ARG A 29 -2.03 4.69 10.49
C ARG A 29 -2.15 3.22 10.84
N ALA A 30 -2.37 2.89 12.12
CA ALA A 30 -2.60 1.51 12.56
C ALA A 30 -3.87 0.95 11.92
N TYR A 31 -4.96 1.72 11.95
CA TYR A 31 -6.23 1.35 11.34
C TYR A 31 -6.10 1.08 9.83
N ARG A 32 -5.50 2.01 9.08
CA ARG A 32 -5.29 1.84 7.63
C ARG A 32 -4.48 0.58 7.29
N ARG A 33 -3.40 0.30 8.02
CA ARG A 33 -2.61 -0.94 7.84
C ARG A 33 -3.45 -2.18 8.08
N SER A 34 -4.26 -2.17 9.14
CA SER A 34 -5.11 -3.30 9.49
C SER A 34 -6.21 -3.55 8.46
N VAL A 35 -6.85 -2.49 7.94
CA VAL A 35 -7.82 -2.61 6.84
C VAL A 35 -7.15 -3.11 5.56
N THR A 36 -5.89 -2.71 5.30
CA THR A 36 -5.13 -3.22 4.15
C THR A 36 -4.86 -4.72 4.28
N LEU A 37 -4.45 -5.19 5.47
CA LEU A 37 -4.28 -6.62 5.73
C LEU A 37 -5.61 -7.38 5.59
N LEU A 38 -6.71 -6.83 6.10
CA LEU A 38 -8.06 -7.40 5.95
C LEU A 38 -8.43 -7.56 4.47
N MET A 39 -8.21 -6.54 3.67
CA MET A 39 -8.47 -6.56 2.22
C MET A 39 -7.61 -7.62 1.51
N GLN A 40 -6.32 -7.70 1.82
CA GLN A 40 -5.42 -8.71 1.25
C GLN A 40 -5.85 -10.13 1.63
N LYS A 41 -6.26 -10.36 2.88
CA LYS A 41 -6.82 -11.66 3.31
C LYS A 41 -8.12 -11.97 2.58
N ALA A 42 -9.00 -11.00 2.38
CA ALA A 42 -10.24 -11.20 1.64
C ALA A 42 -9.99 -11.59 0.17
N VAL A 43 -9.03 -10.91 -0.50
CA VAL A 43 -8.57 -11.27 -1.85
C VAL A 43 -8.02 -12.69 -1.88
N TYR A 44 -7.20 -13.05 -0.90
CA TYR A 44 -6.65 -14.40 -0.77
C TYR A 44 -7.73 -15.48 -0.61
N ASN A 45 -8.75 -15.22 0.21
CA ASN A 45 -9.86 -16.15 0.43
C ASN A 45 -10.70 -16.37 -0.82
N LEU A 46 -10.92 -15.30 -1.60
CA LEU A 46 -11.78 -15.37 -2.79
C LEU A 46 -11.11 -16.02 -4.00
N TRP A 47 -9.82 -15.73 -4.20
CA TRP A 47 -9.17 -16.08 -5.46
C TRP A 47 -7.88 -16.90 -5.30
N GLY A 48 -7.40 -17.09 -4.08
CA GLY A 48 -6.16 -17.80 -3.79
C GLY A 48 -4.90 -17.00 -4.16
N ARG A 49 -3.81 -17.26 -3.46
CA ARG A 49 -2.54 -16.53 -3.68
C ARG A 49 -1.87 -16.91 -5.01
N GLU A 50 -2.07 -18.16 -5.44
CA GLU A 50 -1.46 -18.69 -6.67
C GLU A 50 -2.08 -18.10 -7.94
N HIS A 51 -3.31 -17.59 -7.84
CA HIS A 51 -4.05 -17.13 -9.00
C HIS A 51 -4.12 -15.61 -9.11
N ILE A 52 -4.42 -14.91 -8.01
CA ILE A 52 -4.60 -13.45 -8.03
C ILE A 52 -3.92 -12.83 -6.81
N GLY A 53 -2.93 -12.00 -7.07
CA GLY A 53 -2.32 -11.12 -6.06
C GLY A 53 -2.97 -9.74 -6.05
N VAL A 54 -2.95 -9.07 -4.91
CA VAL A 54 -3.35 -7.66 -4.80
C VAL A 54 -2.16 -6.78 -4.45
N TYR A 55 -2.01 -5.68 -5.18
CA TYR A 55 -0.94 -4.71 -4.98
C TYR A 55 -1.52 -3.34 -4.64
N VAL A 56 -1.11 -2.81 -3.50
CA VAL A 56 -1.37 -1.42 -3.13
C VAL A 56 -0.37 -0.53 -3.85
N ARG A 57 -0.84 0.32 -4.75
CA ARG A 57 0.04 1.10 -5.62
C ARG A 57 0.38 2.46 -5.05
N TYR A 58 -0.61 3.28 -4.76
CA TYR A 58 -0.41 4.64 -4.27
C TYR A 58 -1.64 5.17 -3.53
N ALA A 59 -1.44 6.23 -2.76
CA ALA A 59 -2.54 6.93 -2.12
C ALA A 59 -3.25 7.82 -3.14
N ILE A 60 -4.59 7.78 -3.13
CA ILE A 60 -5.44 8.63 -3.95
C ILE A 60 -6.65 9.08 -3.12
N GLY A 61 -6.84 10.38 -3.00
CA GLY A 61 -7.88 10.93 -2.14
C GLY A 61 -7.78 10.42 -0.69
N GLN A 62 -8.86 9.87 -0.18
CA GLN A 62 -8.94 9.30 1.18
C GLN A 62 -8.57 7.81 1.24
N GLY A 63 -8.10 7.22 0.15
CA GLY A 63 -7.89 5.79 0.02
C GLY A 63 -6.54 5.38 -0.56
N TYR A 64 -6.43 4.09 -0.85
CA TYR A 64 -5.33 3.49 -1.57
C TYR A 64 -5.85 2.86 -2.86
N TYR A 65 -5.24 3.23 -3.98
CA TYR A 65 -5.48 2.54 -5.24
C TYR A 65 -4.78 1.18 -5.22
N CYS A 66 -5.55 0.15 -5.55
CA CYS A 66 -5.13 -1.24 -5.55
C CYS A 66 -5.39 -1.86 -6.92
N GLU A 67 -4.50 -2.75 -7.34
CA GLU A 67 -4.64 -3.54 -8.56
C GLU A 67 -4.62 -5.03 -8.23
N LEU A 68 -5.47 -5.78 -8.88
CA LEU A 68 -5.38 -7.23 -8.93
C LEU A 68 -4.41 -7.63 -10.05
N MET A 69 -3.53 -8.57 -9.75
CA MET A 69 -2.55 -9.09 -10.71
C MET A 69 -2.73 -10.60 -10.82
N LYS A 70 -2.81 -11.09 -12.05
CA LYS A 70 -2.83 -12.50 -12.37
C LYS A 70 -1.65 -12.80 -13.30
N ASP A 71 -0.79 -13.73 -12.92
CA ASP A 71 0.38 -14.13 -13.72
C ASP A 71 1.29 -12.96 -14.17
N GLY A 72 1.38 -11.91 -13.33
CA GLY A 72 2.18 -10.71 -13.62
C GLY A 72 1.46 -9.63 -14.43
N GLU A 73 0.25 -9.89 -14.92
CA GLU A 73 -0.57 -8.95 -15.65
C GLU A 73 -1.70 -8.35 -14.80
N SER A 74 -2.08 -7.11 -15.11
CA SER A 74 -3.19 -6.44 -14.42
C SER A 74 -4.51 -7.10 -14.80
N CYS A 75 -5.27 -7.53 -13.79
CA CYS A 75 -6.61 -8.09 -13.96
C CYS A 75 -7.64 -6.99 -13.72
N LYS A 76 -8.42 -6.64 -14.73
CA LYS A 76 -9.47 -5.64 -14.60
C LYS A 76 -10.54 -6.11 -13.62
N ILE A 77 -10.81 -5.27 -12.62
CA ILE A 77 -11.83 -5.55 -11.63
C ILE A 77 -13.24 -5.28 -12.17
N THR A 78 -14.21 -6.12 -11.80
CA THR A 78 -15.61 -5.95 -12.14
C THR A 78 -16.44 -5.56 -10.90
N GLU A 79 -17.63 -5.01 -11.11
CA GLU A 79 -18.54 -4.70 -10.01
C GLU A 79 -18.94 -5.96 -9.22
N THR A 80 -19.06 -7.10 -9.88
CA THR A 80 -19.30 -8.40 -9.22
C THR A 80 -18.14 -8.76 -8.27
N MET A 81 -16.91 -8.55 -8.71
CA MET A 81 -15.70 -8.79 -7.88
C MET A 81 -15.65 -7.82 -6.70
N ILE A 82 -16.00 -6.55 -6.89
CA ILE A 82 -16.12 -5.57 -5.79
C ILE A 82 -17.17 -6.02 -4.78
N GLY A 83 -18.33 -6.45 -5.25
CA GLY A 83 -19.39 -6.98 -4.37
C GLY A 83 -18.93 -8.18 -3.55
N ALA A 84 -18.24 -9.13 -4.18
CA ALA A 84 -17.66 -10.29 -3.51
C ALA A 84 -16.60 -9.88 -2.47
N LEU A 85 -15.70 -8.96 -2.83
CA LEU A 85 -14.67 -8.44 -1.94
C LEU A 85 -15.27 -7.75 -0.70
N LYS A 86 -16.25 -6.87 -0.89
CA LYS A 86 -16.97 -6.21 0.22
C LYS A 86 -17.62 -7.23 1.15
N LYS A 87 -18.29 -8.23 0.58
CA LYS A 87 -18.96 -9.29 1.35
C LYS A 87 -17.97 -10.11 2.17
N GLU A 88 -16.85 -10.49 1.58
CA GLU A 88 -15.83 -11.27 2.28
C GLU A 88 -15.12 -10.45 3.37
N MET A 89 -14.75 -9.20 3.10
CA MET A 89 -14.21 -8.30 4.11
C MET A 89 -15.18 -8.12 5.29
N TYR A 90 -16.47 -7.94 5.02
CA TYR A 90 -17.50 -7.84 6.05
C TYR A 90 -17.60 -9.14 6.88
N ARG A 91 -17.58 -10.32 6.23
CA ARG A 91 -17.57 -11.62 6.91
C ARG A 91 -16.40 -11.76 7.87
N LEU A 92 -15.19 -11.37 7.44
CA LEU A 92 -13.98 -11.39 8.26
C LEU A 92 -14.09 -10.43 9.46
N VAL A 93 -14.70 -9.25 9.29
CA VAL A 93 -14.93 -8.30 10.40
C VAL A 93 -15.91 -8.88 11.41
N MET A 94 -17.00 -9.50 10.95
CA MET A 94 -18.00 -10.11 11.83
C MET A 94 -17.48 -11.34 12.58
N ALA A 95 -16.50 -12.03 12.02
CA ALA A 95 -15.83 -13.16 12.66
C ALA A 95 -14.85 -12.75 13.78
N ASP A 96 -14.52 -11.47 13.88
CA ASP A 96 -13.61 -10.88 14.89
C ASP A 96 -12.29 -11.68 15.07
N LEU A 97 -11.65 -12.01 13.96
CA LEU A 97 -10.45 -12.83 13.92
C LEU A 97 -9.23 -12.07 14.49
N PRO A 98 -8.38 -12.72 15.30
CA PRO A 98 -7.20 -12.08 15.85
C PRO A 98 -6.19 -11.73 14.76
N ILE A 99 -5.54 -10.57 14.88
CA ILE A 99 -4.38 -10.17 14.08
C ILE A 99 -3.14 -10.47 14.91
N GLU A 100 -2.45 -11.55 14.58
CA GLU A 100 -1.26 -11.99 15.30
C GLU A 100 0.00 -11.29 14.79
N LYS A 101 1.00 -11.13 15.67
CA LYS A 101 2.29 -10.52 15.35
C LYS A 101 3.41 -11.41 15.82
N TYR A 102 4.28 -11.76 14.90
CA TYR A 102 5.47 -12.55 15.17
C TYR A 102 6.73 -11.74 14.92
N SER A 103 7.73 -11.93 15.77
CA SER A 103 9.08 -11.45 15.53
C SER A 103 9.94 -12.62 15.08
N MET A 104 10.47 -12.57 13.87
CA MET A 104 11.35 -13.61 13.32
C MET A 104 12.68 -13.03 12.83
N ASN A 105 13.66 -13.87 12.57
CA ASN A 105 14.92 -13.45 11.98
C ASN A 105 14.69 -12.98 10.54
N THR A 106 15.51 -12.04 10.07
CA THR A 106 15.36 -11.50 8.72
C THR A 106 15.57 -12.57 7.66
N ASP A 107 16.51 -13.50 7.86
CA ASP A 107 16.78 -14.60 6.91
C ASP A 107 15.58 -15.58 6.85
N GLU A 108 14.95 -15.88 8.00
CA GLU A 108 13.72 -16.66 8.05
C GLU A 108 12.57 -15.96 7.31
N ALA A 109 12.49 -14.62 7.42
CA ALA A 109 11.49 -13.86 6.69
C ALA A 109 11.73 -13.86 5.17
N VAL A 110 12.98 -13.82 4.72
CA VAL A 110 13.34 -13.98 3.30
C VAL A 110 12.86 -15.35 2.78
N ALA A 111 13.14 -16.43 3.51
CA ALA A 111 12.70 -17.78 3.15
C ALA A 111 11.15 -17.86 3.12
N LEU A 112 10.48 -17.31 4.12
CA LEU A 112 9.01 -17.26 4.18
C LEU A 112 8.43 -16.54 2.96
N PHE A 113 8.96 -15.37 2.57
CA PHE A 113 8.45 -14.63 1.42
C PHE A 113 8.78 -15.31 0.09
N HIS A 114 9.88 -16.05 0.02
CA HIS A 114 10.18 -16.91 -1.13
C HIS A 114 9.13 -18.01 -1.28
N GLU A 115 8.84 -18.78 -0.20
CA GLU A 115 7.81 -19.83 -0.18
C GLU A 115 6.42 -19.29 -0.53
N LEU A 116 6.11 -18.09 -0.06
CA LEU A 116 4.84 -17.42 -0.34
C LEU A 116 4.77 -16.78 -1.74
N GLY A 117 5.83 -16.87 -2.55
CA GLY A 117 5.88 -16.27 -3.90
C GLY A 117 5.92 -14.73 -3.91
N MET A 118 6.22 -14.10 -2.78
CA MET A 118 6.27 -12.64 -2.62
C MET A 118 7.66 -12.08 -2.98
N LYS A 119 8.01 -12.16 -4.26
CA LYS A 119 9.34 -11.81 -4.79
C LYS A 119 9.81 -10.38 -4.47
N ASP A 120 8.88 -9.41 -4.44
CA ASP A 120 9.15 -8.03 -4.08
C ASP A 120 9.62 -7.89 -2.62
N LYS A 121 8.99 -8.63 -1.71
CA LYS A 121 9.35 -8.65 -0.28
C LYS A 121 10.61 -9.46 -0.02
N GLU A 122 10.76 -10.60 -0.67
CA GLU A 122 12.01 -11.37 -0.63
C GLU A 122 13.20 -10.48 -0.99
N LYS A 123 13.14 -9.76 -2.12
CA LYS A 123 14.19 -8.82 -2.54
C LYS A 123 14.39 -7.68 -1.54
N LEU A 124 13.31 -7.08 -1.05
CA LEU A 124 13.37 -6.00 -0.07
C LEU A 124 14.12 -6.42 1.20
N PHE A 125 13.84 -7.62 1.71
CA PHE A 125 14.42 -8.10 2.97
C PHE A 125 15.89 -8.52 2.85
N ARG A 126 16.38 -8.90 1.68
CA ARG A 126 17.82 -9.19 1.44
C ARG A 126 18.72 -8.00 1.79
N TYR A 127 18.23 -6.76 1.66
CA TYR A 127 18.97 -5.54 1.94
C TYR A 127 18.71 -4.96 3.33
N ARG A 128 17.91 -5.65 4.14
CA ARG A 128 17.54 -5.13 5.45
C ARG A 128 18.64 -5.38 6.48
N ARG A 129 19.12 -4.30 7.13
CA ARG A 129 20.17 -4.38 8.16
C ARG A 129 19.68 -4.87 9.52
N SER A 130 18.37 -4.87 9.78
CA SER A 130 17.80 -5.35 11.04
C SER A 130 17.84 -6.86 11.09
N SER A 131 18.35 -7.45 12.17
CA SER A 131 18.38 -8.91 12.38
C SER A 131 17.00 -9.52 12.59
N ARG A 132 16.00 -8.71 12.97
CA ARG A 132 14.63 -9.16 13.23
C ARG A 132 13.60 -8.27 12.55
N VAL A 133 12.51 -8.90 12.12
CA VAL A 133 11.35 -8.27 11.50
C VAL A 133 10.06 -8.75 12.14
N ASN A 134 9.01 -7.92 12.06
CA ASN A 134 7.68 -8.28 12.53
C ASN A 134 6.81 -8.66 11.34
N ILE A 135 6.27 -9.86 11.36
CA ILE A 135 5.28 -10.37 10.42
C ILE A 135 3.92 -10.34 11.11
N TYR A 136 2.89 -9.97 10.39
CA TYR A 136 1.51 -10.04 10.84
C TYR A 136 0.81 -11.22 10.16
N GLU A 137 -0.03 -11.92 10.92
CA GLU A 137 -0.85 -13.02 10.43
C GLU A 137 -2.33 -12.76 10.76
N LEU A 138 -3.17 -13.02 9.77
CA LEU A 138 -4.62 -13.02 9.89
C LEU A 138 -5.13 -14.32 9.28
N ASP A 139 -5.54 -15.27 10.12
CA ASP A 139 -6.12 -16.54 9.69
C ASP A 139 -5.28 -17.21 8.58
N HIS A 140 -4.04 -17.58 8.89
CA HIS A 140 -3.04 -18.18 7.99
C HIS A 140 -2.52 -17.30 6.85
N TYR A 141 -3.06 -16.09 6.67
CA TYR A 141 -2.50 -15.12 5.74
C TYR A 141 -1.40 -14.30 6.40
N LYS A 142 -0.17 -14.44 5.92
CA LYS A 142 1.01 -13.74 6.47
C LYS A 142 1.47 -12.65 5.54
N ASP A 143 1.78 -11.47 6.14
CA ASP A 143 2.38 -10.36 5.42
C ASP A 143 3.23 -9.47 6.34
N TYR A 144 4.06 -8.63 5.74
CA TYR A 144 4.88 -7.65 6.44
C TYR A 144 4.24 -6.27 6.44
N PHE A 145 4.18 -5.69 7.65
CA PHE A 145 3.78 -4.30 7.82
C PHE A 145 4.68 -3.61 8.85
N TYR A 146 5.10 -2.39 8.53
CA TYR A 146 5.87 -1.58 9.45
C TYR A 146 4.95 -0.78 10.38
N GLY A 147 4.96 -1.13 11.67
CA GLY A 147 4.22 -0.43 12.72
C GLY A 147 3.15 -1.29 13.39
N PHE A 148 2.25 -0.64 14.13
CA PHE A 148 1.21 -1.31 14.91
C PHE A 148 -0.06 -1.56 14.10
N MET A 149 -0.83 -2.56 14.53
CA MET A 149 -2.16 -2.89 14.02
C MET A 149 -3.18 -2.96 15.16
N VAL A 150 -4.46 -3.04 14.81
CA VAL A 150 -5.54 -3.34 15.75
C VAL A 150 -5.46 -4.81 16.20
N PRO A 151 -6.05 -5.17 17.36
CA PRO A 151 -5.95 -6.54 17.90
C PRO A 151 -6.67 -7.60 17.06
N SER A 152 -7.81 -7.23 16.45
CA SER A 152 -8.65 -8.17 15.71
C SER A 152 -9.43 -7.44 14.60
N THR A 153 -10.03 -8.21 13.70
CA THR A 153 -10.82 -7.68 12.58
C THR A 153 -12.10 -6.99 13.02
N GLY A 154 -12.67 -7.31 14.19
CA GLY A 154 -13.86 -6.67 14.73
C GLY A 154 -13.73 -5.16 14.99
N TYR A 155 -12.50 -4.65 15.09
CA TYR A 155 -12.22 -3.21 15.18
C TYR A 155 -12.38 -2.49 13.82
N LEU A 156 -12.41 -3.22 12.69
CA LEU A 156 -12.33 -2.67 11.34
C LEU A 156 -13.71 -2.51 10.71
N ARG A 157 -14.56 -1.65 11.29
CA ARG A 157 -15.96 -1.49 10.87
C ARG A 157 -16.18 -0.42 9.80
N TYR A 158 -15.22 0.47 9.60
CA TYR A 158 -15.38 1.66 8.75
C TYR A 158 -14.35 1.65 7.62
N TYR A 159 -14.73 1.15 6.49
CA TYR A 159 -14.00 1.18 5.22
C TYR A 159 -15.01 1.05 4.07
N ASP A 160 -14.57 1.32 2.87
CA ASP A 160 -15.31 0.98 1.67
C ASP A 160 -14.34 0.60 0.54
N VAL A 161 -14.85 -0.05 -0.48
CA VAL A 161 -14.11 -0.45 -1.68
C VAL A 161 -14.92 -0.03 -2.88
N THR A 162 -14.32 0.73 -3.80
CA THR A 162 -15.00 1.17 -5.01
C THR A 162 -14.14 0.91 -6.24
N ALA A 163 -14.75 0.46 -7.33
CA ALA A 163 -14.07 0.30 -8.60
C ALA A 163 -13.55 1.66 -9.10
N TYR A 164 -12.34 1.69 -9.63
CA TYR A 164 -11.77 2.87 -10.25
C TYR A 164 -10.73 2.46 -11.29
N GLN A 165 -10.91 2.92 -12.52
CA GLN A 165 -10.09 2.52 -13.65
C GLN A 165 -10.02 0.99 -13.80
N ASP A 166 -8.84 0.40 -13.95
CA ASP A 166 -8.66 -1.05 -14.06
C ASP A 166 -8.61 -1.78 -12.71
N GLY A 167 -8.55 -1.03 -11.60
CA GLY A 167 -8.45 -1.54 -10.24
C GLY A 167 -9.57 -1.02 -9.33
N PHE A 168 -9.24 -0.82 -8.06
CA PHE A 168 -10.18 -0.31 -7.08
C PHE A 168 -9.49 0.58 -6.05
N VAL A 169 -10.27 1.37 -5.35
CA VAL A 169 -9.81 2.20 -4.23
C VAL A 169 -10.33 1.62 -2.93
N LEU A 170 -9.41 1.30 -2.02
CA LEU A 170 -9.70 0.96 -0.64
C LEU A 170 -9.80 2.26 0.16
N LEU A 171 -11.00 2.62 0.58
CA LEU A 171 -11.31 3.86 1.27
C LEU A 171 -11.26 3.71 2.78
N PHE A 172 -10.81 4.77 3.45
CA PHE A 172 -10.69 4.83 4.90
C PHE A 172 -11.55 5.94 5.50
N PRO A 173 -11.92 5.83 6.79
CA PRO A 173 -12.68 6.88 7.46
C PRO A 173 -11.88 8.18 7.52
N GLY A 174 -12.59 9.30 7.42
CA GLY A 174 -12.09 10.66 7.58
C GLY A 174 -11.65 10.96 9.03
N LYS A 175 -11.60 12.24 9.38
CA LYS A 175 -11.28 12.68 10.76
C LYS A 175 -12.33 12.25 11.79
N GLU A 176 -13.59 12.21 11.39
CA GLU A 176 -14.72 11.87 12.27
C GLU A 176 -14.93 10.36 12.47
N ALA A 177 -14.01 9.53 12.03
CA ALA A 177 -13.85 8.10 12.33
C ALA A 177 -15.03 7.15 12.05
N LYS A 178 -16.27 7.64 11.96
CA LYS A 178 -17.49 6.82 11.84
C LYS A 178 -18.13 6.80 10.45
N LYS A 179 -17.54 7.50 9.49
CA LYS A 179 -18.06 7.57 8.13
C LYS A 179 -16.92 7.56 7.11
N VAL A 180 -17.06 6.75 6.10
CA VAL A 180 -16.21 6.80 4.91
C VAL A 180 -16.84 7.78 3.94
N SER A 181 -16.06 8.76 3.50
CA SER A 181 -16.51 9.71 2.50
C SER A 181 -16.59 9.05 1.13
N GLU A 182 -17.50 9.50 0.30
CA GLU A 182 -17.56 9.09 -1.08
C GLU A 182 -16.24 9.37 -1.80
N PHE A 183 -15.84 8.47 -2.68
CA PHE A 183 -14.63 8.65 -3.46
C PHE A 183 -14.83 9.69 -4.55
N VAL A 184 -13.98 10.71 -4.53
CA VAL A 184 -13.95 11.72 -5.59
C VAL A 184 -12.77 11.38 -6.52
N PRO A 185 -13.02 10.97 -7.77
CA PRO A 185 -11.99 10.65 -8.73
C PRO A 185 -11.06 11.84 -9.02
N SER A 186 -9.79 11.55 -9.22
CA SER A 186 -8.80 12.53 -9.66
C SER A 186 -7.95 11.93 -10.78
N ASP A 187 -8.49 11.99 -12.00
CA ASP A 187 -7.88 11.36 -13.17
C ASP A 187 -6.50 11.94 -13.48
N LYS A 188 -6.31 13.26 -13.36
CA LYS A 188 -4.99 13.87 -13.55
C LYS A 188 -3.93 13.28 -12.63
N LEU A 189 -4.25 13.17 -11.33
CA LEU A 189 -3.34 12.58 -10.35
C LEU A 189 -3.11 11.10 -10.65
N PHE A 190 -4.18 10.36 -10.93
CA PHE A 190 -4.11 8.94 -11.27
C PHE A 190 -3.17 8.68 -12.45
N PHE A 191 -3.39 9.33 -13.58
CA PHE A 191 -2.58 9.13 -14.78
C PHE A 191 -1.13 9.59 -14.61
N THR A 192 -0.88 10.62 -13.79
CA THR A 192 0.47 11.05 -13.44
C THR A 192 1.21 9.98 -12.67
N LEU A 193 0.58 9.42 -11.62
CA LEU A 193 1.15 8.35 -10.81
C LEU A 193 1.33 7.05 -11.60
N LYS A 194 0.34 6.70 -12.44
CA LYS A 194 0.42 5.53 -13.33
C LYS A 194 1.60 5.64 -14.30
N ARG A 195 1.76 6.79 -14.94
CA ARG A 195 2.88 7.04 -15.87
C ARG A 195 4.23 6.91 -15.18
N SER A 196 4.38 7.48 -13.99
CA SER A 196 5.61 7.35 -13.18
C SER A 196 5.93 5.90 -12.85
N ARG A 197 4.92 5.11 -12.48
CA ARG A 197 5.08 3.68 -12.20
C ARG A 197 5.45 2.88 -13.47
N ASP A 198 4.74 3.13 -14.57
CA ASP A 198 4.97 2.41 -15.82
C ASP A 198 6.39 2.68 -16.33
N TRP A 199 6.91 3.89 -16.13
CA TRP A 199 8.31 4.21 -16.39
C TRP A 199 9.26 3.42 -15.48
N GLY A 200 8.97 3.32 -14.16
CA GLY A 200 9.76 2.49 -13.23
C GLY A 200 9.81 1.02 -13.65
N LYS A 201 8.70 0.50 -14.21
CA LYS A 201 8.67 -0.86 -14.78
C LYS A 201 9.58 -1.01 -15.99
N LEU A 202 9.56 -0.05 -16.92
CA LEU A 202 10.45 -0.06 -18.10
C LEU A 202 11.91 -0.08 -17.69
N GLN A 203 12.27 0.60 -16.61
CA GLN A 203 13.62 0.62 -16.05
C GLN A 203 13.92 -0.57 -15.12
N GLN A 204 12.96 -1.47 -14.89
CA GLN A 204 13.08 -2.59 -13.96
C GLN A 204 13.40 -2.19 -12.50
N ILE A 205 12.96 -0.99 -12.09
CA ILE A 205 13.12 -0.40 -10.75
C ILE A 205 11.78 -0.02 -10.12
N ASP A 206 10.74 -0.75 -10.41
CA ASP A 206 9.36 -0.50 -9.96
C ASP A 206 9.10 -0.89 -8.50
N THR A 207 10.06 -1.52 -7.84
CA THR A 207 10.03 -1.87 -6.41
C THR A 207 11.29 -1.43 -5.69
N ILE A 208 11.20 -1.21 -4.37
CA ILE A 208 12.38 -0.87 -3.55
C ILE A 208 13.43 -1.99 -3.60
N GLY A 209 13.01 -3.26 -3.66
CA GLY A 209 13.93 -4.39 -3.81
C GLY A 209 14.69 -4.33 -5.13
N ALA A 210 14.01 -4.06 -6.24
CA ALA A 210 14.64 -3.91 -7.55
C ALA A 210 15.58 -2.69 -7.63
N LEU A 211 15.19 -1.58 -6.99
CA LEU A 211 16.05 -0.41 -6.84
C LEU A 211 17.34 -0.76 -6.07
N ASN A 212 17.22 -1.48 -4.97
CA ASN A 212 18.38 -1.92 -4.20
C ASN A 212 19.30 -2.88 -5.00
N ASP A 213 18.72 -3.80 -5.78
CA ASP A 213 19.49 -4.68 -6.70
C ASP A 213 20.29 -3.82 -7.70
N ALA A 214 19.69 -2.80 -8.29
CA ALA A 214 20.36 -1.92 -9.25
C ALA A 214 21.48 -1.08 -8.59
N ILE A 215 21.24 -0.58 -7.36
CA ILE A 215 22.26 0.14 -6.58
C ILE A 215 23.45 -0.79 -6.26
N ALA A 216 23.18 -2.02 -5.81
CA ALA A 216 24.21 -3.00 -5.51
C ALA A 216 25.02 -3.42 -6.76
N ALA A 217 24.38 -3.39 -7.93
CA ALA A 217 25.02 -3.62 -9.23
C ALA A 217 25.82 -2.41 -9.76
N GLY A 218 25.93 -1.31 -9.00
CA GLY A 218 26.68 -0.10 -9.39
C GLY A 218 25.99 0.79 -10.43
N LYS A 219 24.69 0.59 -10.72
CA LYS A 219 23.93 1.32 -11.76
C LYS A 219 23.38 2.68 -11.30
N THR A 220 23.76 3.16 -10.13
CA THR A 220 23.20 4.38 -9.53
C THR A 220 23.36 5.59 -10.44
N GLN A 221 24.56 5.82 -11.00
CA GLN A 221 24.81 6.99 -11.84
C GLN A 221 24.03 6.93 -13.16
N GLU A 222 23.98 5.77 -13.79
CA GLU A 222 23.19 5.54 -15.01
C GLU A 222 21.70 5.85 -14.77
N MET A 223 21.16 5.38 -13.65
CA MET A 223 19.76 5.63 -13.26
C MET A 223 19.47 7.11 -13.04
N ILE A 224 20.39 7.85 -12.37
CA ILE A 224 20.25 9.29 -12.14
C ILE A 224 20.24 10.02 -13.48
N LEU A 225 21.23 9.79 -14.34
CA LEU A 225 21.34 10.43 -15.65
C LEU A 225 20.10 10.15 -16.54
N THR A 226 19.63 8.91 -16.53
CA THR A 226 18.41 8.53 -17.29
C THR A 226 17.18 9.27 -16.73
N GLN A 227 17.06 9.40 -15.41
CA GLN A 227 15.96 10.12 -14.77
C GLN A 227 16.02 11.63 -15.09
N GLU A 228 17.19 12.23 -15.07
CA GLU A 228 17.40 13.64 -15.41
C GLU A 228 17.03 13.91 -16.88
N ALA A 229 17.54 13.10 -17.80
CA ALA A 229 17.20 13.22 -19.23
C ALA A 229 15.70 13.11 -19.50
N LEU A 230 15.02 12.14 -18.85
CA LEU A 230 13.57 12.01 -18.96
C LEU A 230 12.81 13.21 -18.37
N PHE A 231 13.34 13.80 -17.30
CA PHE A 231 12.74 14.98 -16.69
C PHE A 231 12.85 16.19 -17.61
N GLU A 232 14.01 16.40 -18.24
CA GLU A 232 14.24 17.47 -19.22
C GLU A 232 13.35 17.29 -20.47
N GLU A 233 13.24 16.08 -21.01
CA GLU A 233 12.33 15.77 -22.11
C GLU A 233 10.88 16.15 -21.78
N ARG A 234 10.41 15.82 -20.58
CA ARG A 234 9.05 16.16 -20.13
C ARG A 234 8.83 17.66 -19.99
N ILE A 235 9.82 18.38 -19.45
CA ILE A 235 9.76 19.84 -19.36
C ILE A 235 9.71 20.44 -20.75
N GLY A 236 10.54 19.96 -21.67
CA GLY A 236 10.54 20.39 -23.07
C GLY A 236 9.20 20.21 -23.75
N ALA A 237 8.59 19.01 -23.60
CA ALA A 237 7.26 18.70 -24.12
C ALA A 237 6.15 19.60 -23.53
N LEU A 238 6.23 19.93 -22.24
CA LEU A 238 5.31 20.88 -21.60
C LEU A 238 5.51 22.30 -22.14
N ALA A 239 6.76 22.74 -22.31
CA ALA A 239 7.07 24.04 -22.86
C ALA A 239 6.55 24.19 -24.32
N GLU A 240 6.75 23.17 -25.16
CA GLU A 240 6.18 23.13 -26.50
C GLU A 240 4.65 23.20 -26.53
N MET A 241 3.99 22.46 -25.62
CA MET A 241 2.54 22.50 -25.48
C MET A 241 2.05 23.90 -25.11
N ILE A 242 2.74 24.56 -24.18
CA ILE A 242 2.44 25.94 -23.76
C ILE A 242 2.59 26.92 -24.90
N VAL A 243 3.67 26.82 -25.68
CA VAL A 243 3.93 27.70 -26.83
C VAL A 243 2.88 27.55 -27.93
N LYS A 244 2.37 26.33 -28.14
CA LYS A 244 1.31 26.04 -29.12
C LYS A 244 -0.08 26.55 -28.71
N GLU A 245 -0.28 26.87 -27.43
CA GLU A 245 -1.55 27.36 -26.89
C GLU A 245 -1.67 28.89 -27.08
N GLU A 246 -2.21 29.31 -28.20
CA GLU A 246 -2.49 30.71 -28.46
C GLU A 246 -3.50 31.28 -27.46
N GLY A 247 -3.19 32.42 -26.86
CA GLY A 247 -4.08 33.17 -25.96
C GLY A 247 -3.85 32.97 -24.46
N LYS A 248 -3.01 32.03 -24.01
CA LYS A 248 -2.61 31.92 -22.60
C LYS A 248 -1.50 32.92 -22.28
N LYS A 249 -1.80 33.93 -21.46
CA LYS A 249 -0.86 34.98 -21.05
C LYS A 249 -0.15 34.71 -19.73
N PHE A 250 -0.69 33.81 -18.92
CA PHE A 250 -0.15 33.49 -17.60
C PHE A 250 -0.15 31.99 -17.37
N ILE A 251 0.95 31.48 -16.83
CA ILE A 251 1.13 30.10 -16.42
C ILE A 251 1.54 30.11 -14.96
N MET A 252 0.76 29.42 -14.13
CA MET A 252 1.10 29.26 -12.73
C MET A 252 1.62 27.85 -12.49
N ILE A 253 2.79 27.73 -11.85
CA ILE A 253 3.37 26.47 -11.40
C ILE A 253 3.13 26.40 -9.91
N ALA A 254 2.34 25.39 -9.48
CA ALA A 254 2.09 25.11 -8.06
C ALA A 254 2.80 23.81 -7.70
N GLY A 255 3.52 23.82 -6.59
CA GLY A 255 4.16 22.66 -5.98
C GLY A 255 3.47 22.25 -4.67
N PRO A 256 3.84 21.06 -4.10
CA PRO A 256 3.37 20.62 -2.80
C PRO A 256 3.92 21.46 -1.66
#